data_7af514a974d41756af39f1ebb9af4401
#
_entry.id   7af514a974d41756af39f1ebb9af4401
#
_cell.length_a   1.000
_cell.length_b   1.000
_cell.length_c   1.000
_cell.angle_alpha   90.00
_cell.angle_beta   90.00
_cell.angle_gamma   90.00
#
_symmetry.space_group_name_H-M   'P 1'
#
loop_
_entity.id
_entity.type
_entity.pdbx_description
1 polymer ?
#
loop_
_entity_poly.entity_id
_entity_poly.type
_entity_poly.pdbx_seq_one_letter_code
_entity_poly.pdbx_strand_id
1 'polypeptide(L)'
;RQRQMCIRDSANTMLNKGAIKEIIRQSSDPRVGCVAGEKRVEIQAEQGATAGEGIYWKYESALKRLDYRLYSAVGAAGELFAIRTSLFEQMPPDTLLDDFILSLRIAMKGYKIAYSKEAYALESASLNMREEEKRKVRISAGGLQSVWRLRGLLNMFRYGILSFQYISHRVLRWTLTPIILFALLPLNLLLACTGHTLYTVILALQLAFYLLGYLGYKMEKRNIRNKLLFIPYYFLFMNINVIRGYSYLAKHKGTGSWEKAKRGAG
;
A
#
# COMPACT_ATOMS: atom_id res chain seq x y z
N ARG A 1 -22.99 5.28 28.07
CA ARG A 1 -23.18 5.08 26.59
C ARG A 1 -22.06 4.21 26.09
N GLN A 2 -22.35 2.98 25.64
CA GLN A 2 -21.39 2.12 24.99
C GLN A 2 -20.85 2.84 23.73
N ARG A 3 -19.52 2.92 23.58
CA ARG A 3 -18.90 3.46 22.36
C ARG A 3 -19.25 2.53 21.20
N GLN A 4 -20.02 3.01 20.24
CA GLN A 4 -20.43 2.23 19.06
C GLN A 4 -19.31 2.07 18.02
N MET A 5 -18.19 2.79 18.19
CA MET A 5 -17.05 2.78 17.26
C MET A 5 -15.72 2.77 18.00
N CYS A 6 -14.77 2.01 17.45
CA CYS A 6 -13.37 2.08 17.83
C CYS A 6 -12.61 2.84 16.72
N ILE A 7 -11.96 3.94 17.07
CA ILE A 7 -11.11 4.74 16.19
C ILE A 7 -9.67 4.46 16.58
N ARG A 8 -8.85 4.13 15.59
CA ARG A 8 -7.41 3.92 15.75
C ARG A 8 -6.67 4.92 14.88
N ASP A 9 -5.72 5.59 15.49
CA ASP A 9 -4.78 6.49 14.84
C ASP A 9 -3.34 6.13 15.22
N SER A 10 -2.39 6.72 14.53
CA SER A 10 -0.97 6.59 14.85
C SER A 10 -0.55 7.75 15.74
N ALA A 11 0.26 7.49 16.77
CA ALA A 11 0.78 8.52 17.67
C ALA A 11 1.59 9.64 16.96
N ASN A 12 1.99 9.41 15.71
CA ASN A 12 2.76 10.36 14.89
C ASN A 12 1.91 11.04 13.80
N THR A 13 0.59 11.02 13.92
CA THR A 13 -0.32 11.61 12.93
C THR A 13 -1.19 12.68 13.56
N MET A 14 -1.42 13.76 12.81
CA MET A 14 -2.35 14.82 13.19
C MET A 14 -3.64 14.67 12.40
N LEU A 15 -4.76 14.59 13.11
CA LEU A 15 -6.07 14.51 12.48
C LEU A 15 -6.59 15.92 12.13
N ASN A 16 -7.29 16.03 10.99
CA ASN A 16 -8.00 17.28 10.72
C ASN A 16 -9.21 17.47 11.64
N LYS A 17 -9.56 18.73 11.91
CA LYS A 17 -10.64 19.10 12.87
C LYS A 17 -12.00 18.45 12.57
N GLY A 18 -12.29 18.14 11.31
CA GLY A 18 -13.55 17.52 10.88
C GLY A 18 -13.52 15.99 10.81
N ALA A 19 -12.36 15.33 11.03
CA ALA A 19 -12.18 13.90 10.78
C ALA A 19 -13.21 13.02 11.51
N ILE A 20 -13.39 13.25 12.80
CA ILE A 20 -14.32 12.44 13.62
C ILE A 20 -15.77 12.63 13.17
N LYS A 21 -16.18 13.87 12.88
CA LYS A 21 -17.53 14.17 12.38
C LYS A 21 -17.82 13.44 11.07
N GLU A 22 -16.85 13.45 10.15
CA GLU A 22 -16.97 12.79 8.86
C GLU A 22 -17.02 11.26 8.99
N ILE A 23 -16.19 10.69 9.86
CA ILE A 23 -16.23 9.25 10.19
C ILE A 23 -17.61 8.84 10.70
N ILE A 24 -18.18 9.62 11.63
CA ILE A 24 -19.51 9.35 12.17
C ILE A 24 -20.57 9.44 11.06
N ARG A 25 -20.47 10.44 10.17
CA ARG A 25 -21.37 10.62 9.03
C ARG A 25 -21.34 9.38 8.11
N GLN A 26 -20.14 8.87 7.75
CA GLN A 26 -20.01 7.67 6.93
C GLN A 26 -20.54 6.41 7.62
N SER A 27 -20.42 6.35 8.94
CA SER A 27 -20.87 5.21 9.75
C SER A 27 -22.39 5.18 9.99
N SER A 28 -23.11 6.25 9.62
CA SER A 28 -24.57 6.27 9.69
C SER A 28 -25.23 5.30 8.71
N ASP A 29 -24.56 4.92 7.62
CA ASP A 29 -25.01 3.83 6.73
C ASP A 29 -24.81 2.49 7.46
N PRO A 30 -25.88 1.71 7.73
CA PRO A 30 -25.79 0.41 8.40
C PRO A 30 -24.93 -0.60 7.64
N ARG A 31 -24.79 -0.45 6.33
CA ARG A 31 -23.95 -1.31 5.50
C ARG A 31 -22.45 -1.05 5.70
N VAL A 32 -22.06 0.09 6.29
CA VAL A 32 -20.66 0.45 6.53
C VAL A 32 -20.23 -0.12 7.89
N GLY A 33 -19.30 -1.06 7.86
CA GLY A 33 -18.67 -1.65 9.05
C GLY A 33 -17.33 -1.03 9.43
N CYS A 34 -16.64 -0.44 8.43
CA CYS A 34 -15.37 0.23 8.60
C CYS A 34 -15.33 1.52 7.79
N VAL A 35 -14.72 2.56 8.33
CA VAL A 35 -14.44 3.83 7.63
C VAL A 35 -12.93 4.03 7.60
N ALA A 36 -12.34 4.12 6.41
CA ALA A 36 -10.94 4.43 6.19
C ALA A 36 -10.79 5.91 5.83
N GLY A 37 -9.97 6.63 6.57
CA GLY A 37 -9.58 8.00 6.25
C GLY A 37 -8.46 8.07 5.23
N GLU A 38 -8.21 9.27 4.71
CA GLU A 38 -7.12 9.56 3.79
C GLU A 38 -5.82 9.77 4.57
N LYS A 39 -4.77 9.13 4.12
CA LYS A 39 -3.41 9.48 4.55
C LYS A 39 -2.90 10.62 3.69
N ARG A 40 -2.45 11.69 4.33
CA ARG A 40 -1.71 12.79 3.70
C ARG A 40 -0.31 12.85 4.28
N VAL A 41 0.67 12.94 3.40
CA VAL A 41 2.07 13.12 3.81
C VAL A 41 2.40 14.60 3.71
N GLU A 42 2.92 15.14 4.81
CA GLU A 42 3.41 16.52 4.82
C GLU A 42 4.67 16.63 3.97
N ILE A 43 4.57 17.39 2.89
CA ILE A 43 5.66 17.56 1.93
C ILE A 43 6.53 18.72 2.45
N GLN A 44 7.56 18.41 3.20
CA GLN A 44 8.63 19.37 3.43
C GLN A 44 9.42 19.54 2.13
N ALA A 45 9.57 20.77 1.67
CA ALA A 45 10.12 21.13 0.35
C ALA A 45 11.55 20.62 0.09
N GLU A 46 12.21 20.06 1.10
CA GLU A 46 13.66 19.82 1.09
C GLU A 46 14.10 18.35 0.94
N GLN A 47 13.22 17.36 0.90
CA GLN A 47 13.66 15.96 0.87
C GLN A 47 13.11 15.18 -0.35
N GLY A 48 14.00 14.53 -1.11
CA GLY A 48 13.66 13.75 -2.33
C GLY A 48 12.71 12.56 -2.07
N ALA A 49 12.88 11.85 -0.95
CA ALA A 49 12.01 10.77 -0.51
C ALA A 49 10.55 11.23 -0.36
N THR A 50 10.33 12.47 0.04
CA THR A 50 9.02 13.10 0.28
C THR A 50 8.19 13.24 -0.99
N ALA A 51 8.82 13.60 -2.12
CA ALA A 51 8.10 13.83 -3.38
C ALA A 51 7.52 12.52 -3.93
N GLY A 52 8.29 11.43 -3.89
CA GLY A 52 7.82 10.13 -4.37
C GLY A 52 6.76 9.50 -3.46
N GLU A 53 6.93 9.64 -2.16
CA GLU A 53 5.92 9.22 -1.19
C GLU A 53 4.61 10.00 -1.41
N GLY A 54 4.67 11.29 -1.66
CA GLY A 54 3.50 12.12 -1.95
C GLY A 54 2.76 11.71 -3.24
N ILE A 55 3.50 11.41 -4.33
CA ILE A 55 2.90 10.93 -5.60
C ILE A 55 2.24 9.57 -5.38
N TYR A 56 2.93 8.66 -4.69
CA TYR A 56 2.39 7.34 -4.39
C TYR A 56 1.09 7.41 -3.58
N TRP A 57 1.04 8.26 -2.55
CA TRP A 57 -0.17 8.38 -1.73
C TRP A 57 -1.32 9.06 -2.44
N LYS A 58 -1.07 9.99 -3.35
CA LYS A 58 -2.11 10.55 -4.24
C LYS A 58 -2.72 9.47 -5.14
N TYR A 59 -1.88 8.61 -5.72
CA TYR A 59 -2.33 7.46 -6.50
C TYR A 59 -3.14 6.47 -5.65
N GLU A 60 -2.64 6.10 -4.49
CA GLU A 60 -3.31 5.17 -3.57
C GLU A 60 -4.66 5.71 -3.08
N SER A 61 -4.75 7.01 -2.78
CA SER A 61 -5.99 7.70 -2.40
C SER A 61 -7.01 7.71 -3.54
N ALA A 62 -6.56 7.98 -4.76
CA ALA A 62 -7.42 7.94 -5.94
C ALA A 62 -7.97 6.52 -6.16
N LEU A 63 -7.12 5.49 -6.03
CA LEU A 63 -7.52 4.10 -6.15
C LEU A 63 -8.55 3.70 -5.10
N LYS A 64 -8.31 4.01 -3.81
CA LYS A 64 -9.27 3.73 -2.72
C LYS A 64 -10.62 4.41 -2.95
N ARG A 65 -10.63 5.62 -3.47
CA ARG A 65 -11.86 6.34 -3.82
C ARG A 65 -12.63 5.66 -4.94
N LEU A 66 -11.94 5.21 -5.99
CA LEU A 66 -12.53 4.47 -7.10
C LEU A 66 -13.06 3.10 -6.63
N ASP A 67 -12.31 2.40 -5.79
CA ASP A 67 -12.75 1.16 -5.16
C ASP A 67 -14.05 1.33 -4.37
N TYR A 68 -14.10 2.36 -3.53
CA TYR A 68 -15.30 2.64 -2.73
C TYR A 68 -16.51 3.02 -3.61
N ARG A 69 -16.27 3.75 -4.71
CA ARG A 69 -17.33 4.05 -5.68
C ARG A 69 -17.86 2.81 -6.39
N LEU A 70 -16.96 1.88 -6.71
CA LEU A 70 -17.35 0.62 -7.36
C LEU A 70 -18.12 -0.28 -6.39
N TYR A 71 -17.57 -0.53 -5.19
CA TYR A 71 -18.21 -1.36 -4.18
C TYR A 71 -17.74 -1.05 -2.76
N SER A 72 -16.46 -1.25 -2.46
CA SER A 72 -15.85 -1.08 -1.13
C SER A 72 -14.38 -0.73 -1.28
N ALA A 73 -13.83 0.11 -0.42
CA ALA A 73 -12.38 0.28 -0.38
C ALA A 73 -11.69 -1.03 -0.01
N VAL A 74 -10.48 -1.26 -0.54
CA VAL A 74 -9.71 -2.49 -0.30
C VAL A 74 -8.71 -2.26 0.83
N GLY A 75 -9.20 -2.45 2.05
CA GLY A 75 -8.44 -2.33 3.28
C GLY A 75 -8.31 -0.90 3.81
N ALA A 76 -8.30 -0.79 5.11
CA ALA A 76 -7.98 0.46 5.81
C ALA A 76 -6.46 0.61 5.97
N ALA A 77 -6.02 1.80 6.32
CA ALA A 77 -4.65 2.11 6.68
C ALA A 77 -4.59 2.56 8.14
N GLY A 78 -3.58 2.12 8.86
CA GLY A 78 -3.44 2.30 10.30
C GLY A 78 -3.34 3.75 10.78
N GLU A 79 -3.12 4.68 9.85
CA GLU A 79 -3.02 6.09 10.17
C GLU A 79 -4.35 6.70 10.65
N LEU A 80 -5.46 6.28 10.02
CA LEU A 80 -6.80 6.68 10.43
C LEU A 80 -7.84 5.70 9.91
N PHE A 81 -8.44 4.94 10.80
CA PHE A 81 -9.62 4.17 10.48
C PHE A 81 -10.53 4.00 11.71
N ALA A 82 -11.80 3.71 11.46
CA ALA A 82 -12.79 3.44 12.48
C ALA A 82 -13.62 2.23 12.11
N ILE A 83 -14.01 1.45 13.09
CA ILE A 83 -14.83 0.25 12.94
C ILE A 83 -15.98 0.26 13.94
N ARG A 84 -17.05 -0.45 13.61
CA ARG A 84 -18.09 -0.72 14.61
C ARG A 84 -17.51 -1.61 15.71
N THR A 85 -17.73 -1.23 16.96
CA THR A 85 -17.18 -1.96 18.12
C THR A 85 -17.63 -3.43 18.14
N SER A 86 -18.85 -3.70 17.69
CA SER A 86 -19.40 -5.06 17.58
C SER A 86 -18.68 -5.95 16.53
N LEU A 87 -17.92 -5.34 15.62
CA LEU A 87 -17.17 -6.03 14.59
C LEU A 87 -15.68 -6.16 14.90
N PHE A 88 -15.25 -5.66 16.05
CA PHE A 88 -13.86 -5.77 16.48
C PHE A 88 -13.49 -7.22 16.75
N GLU A 89 -12.36 -7.63 16.18
CA GLU A 89 -11.73 -8.92 16.44
C GLU A 89 -10.28 -8.68 16.87
N GLN A 90 -9.87 -9.38 17.91
CA GLN A 90 -8.46 -9.36 18.31
C GLN A 90 -7.61 -10.08 17.26
N MET A 91 -6.60 -9.40 16.73
CA MET A 91 -5.69 -9.99 15.78
C MET A 91 -4.61 -10.81 16.49
N PRO A 92 -4.13 -11.91 15.87
CA PRO A 92 -2.99 -12.67 16.39
C PRO A 92 -1.76 -11.75 16.59
N PRO A 93 -0.95 -11.98 17.64
CA PRO A 93 0.19 -11.11 17.98
C PRO A 93 1.25 -10.99 16.88
N ASP A 94 1.34 -11.97 15.99
CA ASP A 94 2.27 -12.01 14.85
C ASP A 94 1.74 -11.29 13.60
N THR A 95 0.62 -10.54 13.73
CA THR A 95 0.02 -9.81 12.62
C THR A 95 0.81 -8.55 12.30
N LEU A 96 1.29 -8.42 11.05
CA LEU A 96 2.08 -7.27 10.61
C LEU A 96 1.23 -6.08 10.14
N LEU A 97 0.06 -6.34 9.53
CA LEU A 97 -0.91 -5.35 9.05
C LEU A 97 -2.28 -5.67 9.64
N ASP A 98 -2.46 -5.36 10.90
CA ASP A 98 -3.69 -5.64 11.65
C ASP A 98 -4.89 -4.81 11.15
N ASP A 99 -4.68 -3.55 10.83
CA ASP A 99 -5.63 -2.62 10.23
C ASP A 99 -6.21 -3.15 8.90
N PHE A 100 -5.33 -3.60 8.03
CA PHE A 100 -5.68 -4.12 6.72
C PHE A 100 -6.47 -5.44 6.83
N ILE A 101 -6.00 -6.37 7.65
CA ILE A 101 -6.66 -7.68 7.83
C ILE A 101 -8.01 -7.52 8.51
N LEU A 102 -8.08 -6.70 9.59
CA LEU A 102 -9.31 -6.49 10.33
C LEU A 102 -10.39 -5.85 9.46
N SER A 103 -10.05 -4.80 8.70
CA SER A 103 -11.00 -4.13 7.82
C SER A 103 -11.55 -5.07 6.72
N LEU A 104 -10.69 -5.91 6.12
CA LEU A 104 -11.14 -6.86 5.11
C LEU A 104 -11.94 -8.03 5.71
N ARG A 105 -11.64 -8.49 6.92
CA ARG A 105 -12.50 -9.45 7.63
C ARG A 105 -13.91 -8.89 7.86
N ILE A 106 -14.01 -7.62 8.19
CA ILE A 106 -15.30 -6.93 8.30
C ILE A 106 -16.02 -6.92 6.94
N ALA A 107 -15.30 -6.65 5.85
CA ALA A 107 -15.87 -6.71 4.51
C ALA A 107 -16.32 -8.13 4.11
N MET A 108 -15.59 -9.16 4.51
CA MET A 108 -15.98 -10.57 4.30
C MET A 108 -17.27 -10.96 5.04
N LYS A 109 -17.66 -10.23 6.09
CA LYS A 109 -18.96 -10.41 6.78
C LYS A 109 -20.13 -9.69 6.08
N GLY A 110 -19.88 -9.09 4.91
CA GLY A 110 -20.93 -8.42 4.11
C GLY A 110 -21.03 -6.91 4.33
N TYR A 111 -20.19 -6.33 5.18
CA TYR A 111 -20.12 -4.88 5.36
C TYR A 111 -19.24 -4.22 4.30
N LYS A 112 -19.38 -2.90 4.15
CA LYS A 112 -18.52 -2.08 3.29
C LYS A 112 -17.44 -1.39 4.11
N ILE A 113 -16.28 -1.19 3.49
CA ILE A 113 -15.26 -0.26 3.96
C ILE A 113 -15.48 1.05 3.21
N ALA A 114 -16.02 2.06 3.89
CA ALA A 114 -16.16 3.39 3.33
C ALA A 114 -14.80 4.10 3.28
N TYR A 115 -14.59 4.93 2.27
CA TYR A 115 -13.42 5.78 2.17
C TYR A 115 -13.81 7.25 2.14
N SER A 116 -13.23 8.07 3.02
CA SER A 116 -13.44 9.49 3.03
C SER A 116 -12.11 10.26 2.95
N LYS A 117 -12.03 11.16 1.95
CA LYS A 117 -10.91 12.10 1.79
C LYS A 117 -11.06 13.33 2.71
N GLU A 118 -12.25 13.57 3.23
CA GLU A 118 -12.56 14.66 4.16
C GLU A 118 -12.11 14.33 5.59
N ALA A 119 -12.02 13.03 5.93
CA ALA A 119 -11.37 12.55 7.15
C ALA A 119 -9.94 12.17 6.82
N TYR A 120 -8.95 12.99 7.20
CA TYR A 120 -7.56 12.70 6.88
C TYR A 120 -6.64 12.84 8.10
N ALA A 121 -5.56 12.06 8.04
CA ALA A 121 -4.44 12.11 8.95
C ALA A 121 -3.20 12.64 8.22
N LEU A 122 -2.59 13.69 8.77
CA LEU A 122 -1.31 14.23 8.33
C LEU A 122 -0.19 13.46 9.02
N GLU A 123 0.76 12.99 8.25
CA GLU A 123 1.92 12.27 8.73
C GLU A 123 3.20 12.84 8.12
N SER A 124 4.25 12.99 8.92
CA SER A 124 5.56 13.38 8.42
C SER A 124 6.13 12.28 7.52
N ALA A 125 6.79 12.67 6.44
CA ALA A 125 7.45 11.73 5.54
C ALA A 125 8.56 10.93 6.24
N SER A 126 8.97 9.82 5.62
CA SER A 126 10.14 9.08 6.06
C SER A 126 11.39 9.96 5.99
N LEU A 127 12.26 9.88 7.00
CA LEU A 127 13.47 10.74 7.11
C LEU A 127 14.36 10.67 5.87
N ASN A 128 14.49 9.47 5.28
CA ASN A 128 15.28 9.22 4.08
C ASN A 128 14.81 7.92 3.39
N MET A 129 15.37 7.63 2.20
CA MET A 129 15.03 6.44 1.43
C MET A 129 15.35 5.12 2.15
N ARG A 130 16.31 5.08 3.07
CA ARG A 130 16.62 3.87 3.85
C ARG A 130 15.52 3.55 4.87
N GLU A 131 14.99 4.57 5.53
CA GLU A 131 13.85 4.40 6.45
C GLU A 131 12.57 4.07 5.69
N GLU A 132 12.38 4.66 4.49
CA GLU A 132 11.28 4.29 3.60
C GLU A 132 11.39 2.83 3.13
N GLU A 133 12.61 2.34 2.84
CA GLU A 133 12.86 0.94 2.49
C GLU A 133 12.41 0.00 3.62
N LYS A 134 12.84 0.26 4.86
CA LYS A 134 12.43 -0.53 6.03
C LYS A 134 10.90 -0.61 6.12
N ARG A 135 10.24 0.52 5.96
CA ARG A 135 8.78 0.61 5.98
C ARG A 135 8.13 -0.19 4.85
N LYS A 136 8.64 -0.07 3.61
CA LYS A 136 8.10 -0.78 2.44
C LYS A 136 8.31 -2.29 2.52
N VAL A 137 9.46 -2.74 3.00
CA VAL A 137 9.72 -4.17 3.25
C VAL A 137 8.72 -4.74 4.27
N ARG A 138 8.47 -4.02 5.37
CA ARG A 138 7.46 -4.42 6.36
C ARG A 138 6.06 -4.50 5.75
N ILE A 139 5.62 -3.46 5.04
CA ILE A 139 4.30 -3.42 4.38
C ILE A 139 4.16 -4.58 3.40
N SER A 140 5.23 -4.88 2.64
CA SER A 140 5.23 -5.98 1.69
C SER A 140 5.15 -7.34 2.36
N ALA A 141 5.93 -7.56 3.42
CA ALA A 141 5.86 -8.79 4.23
C ALA A 141 4.47 -8.98 4.85
N GLY A 142 3.91 -7.90 5.42
CA GLY A 142 2.55 -7.91 5.97
C GLY A 142 1.49 -8.11 4.89
N GLY A 143 1.68 -7.57 3.69
CA GLY A 143 0.82 -7.80 2.55
C GLY A 143 0.78 -9.27 2.13
N LEU A 144 1.94 -9.91 2.04
CA LEU A 144 2.05 -11.35 1.75
C LEU A 144 1.40 -12.21 2.84
N GLN A 145 1.64 -11.89 4.12
CA GLN A 145 0.97 -12.52 5.24
C GLN A 145 -0.56 -12.36 5.14
N SER A 146 -1.02 -11.17 4.75
CA SER A 146 -2.44 -10.86 4.58
C SER A 146 -3.07 -11.68 3.47
N VAL A 147 -2.38 -11.87 2.32
CA VAL A 147 -2.86 -12.71 1.22
C VAL A 147 -3.11 -14.15 1.70
N TRP A 148 -2.18 -14.69 2.49
CA TRP A 148 -2.35 -16.02 3.05
C TRP A 148 -3.51 -16.11 4.06
N ARG A 149 -3.61 -15.14 4.98
CA ARG A 149 -4.65 -15.11 6.02
C ARG A 149 -6.05 -14.83 5.47
N LEU A 150 -6.14 -14.09 4.39
CA LEU A 150 -7.38 -13.74 3.71
C LEU A 150 -7.62 -14.57 2.44
N ARG A 151 -7.01 -15.75 2.33
CA ARG A 151 -7.15 -16.62 1.15
C ARG A 151 -8.60 -16.93 0.77
N GLY A 152 -9.51 -16.97 1.74
CA GLY A 152 -10.94 -17.13 1.46
C GLY A 152 -11.51 -16.00 0.59
N LEU A 153 -10.95 -14.79 0.68
CA LEU A 153 -11.36 -13.64 -0.12
C LEU A 153 -10.94 -13.76 -1.60
N LEU A 154 -10.09 -14.72 -1.96
CA LEU A 154 -9.74 -15.01 -3.36
C LEU A 154 -10.89 -15.67 -4.13
N ASN A 155 -11.92 -16.17 -3.43
CA ASN A 155 -13.07 -16.82 -4.06
C ASN A 155 -14.03 -15.77 -4.64
N MET A 156 -13.89 -15.51 -5.96
CA MET A 156 -14.71 -14.55 -6.70
C MET A 156 -16.20 -14.95 -6.74
N PHE A 157 -16.52 -16.24 -6.69
CA PHE A 157 -17.91 -16.72 -6.67
C PHE A 157 -18.62 -16.39 -5.36
N ARG A 158 -17.87 -16.32 -4.25
CA ARG A 158 -18.42 -16.00 -2.93
C ARG A 158 -18.48 -14.52 -2.64
N TYR A 159 -17.46 -13.75 -3.04
CA TYR A 159 -17.31 -12.34 -2.66
C TYR A 159 -17.41 -11.36 -3.85
N GLY A 160 -17.57 -11.86 -5.06
CA GLY A 160 -17.86 -11.07 -6.27
C GLY A 160 -16.86 -9.92 -6.48
N ILE A 161 -17.40 -8.69 -6.55
CA ILE A 161 -16.63 -7.47 -6.81
C ILE A 161 -15.56 -7.24 -5.76
N LEU A 162 -15.80 -7.55 -4.48
CA LEU A 162 -14.81 -7.39 -3.42
C LEU A 162 -13.56 -8.26 -3.67
N SER A 163 -13.75 -9.52 -4.10
CA SER A 163 -12.65 -10.40 -4.51
C SER A 163 -11.88 -9.81 -5.69
N PHE A 164 -12.59 -9.36 -6.73
CA PHE A 164 -11.96 -8.76 -7.90
C PHE A 164 -11.09 -7.55 -7.52
N GLN A 165 -11.62 -6.63 -6.72
CA GLN A 165 -10.87 -5.47 -6.22
C GLN A 165 -9.65 -5.89 -5.38
N TYR A 166 -9.82 -6.86 -4.48
CA TYR A 166 -8.75 -7.35 -3.64
C TYR A 166 -7.63 -8.00 -4.47
N ILE A 167 -7.98 -8.88 -5.42
CA ILE A 167 -7.00 -9.57 -6.27
C ILE A 167 -6.24 -8.57 -7.13
N SER A 168 -6.95 -7.71 -7.86
CA SER A 168 -6.34 -6.78 -8.81
C SER A 168 -5.48 -5.71 -8.14
N HIS A 169 -5.91 -5.16 -7.00
CA HIS A 169 -5.22 -4.01 -6.39
C HIS A 169 -4.23 -4.38 -5.31
N ARG A 170 -4.36 -5.58 -4.69
CA ARG A 170 -3.50 -5.99 -3.57
C ARG A 170 -2.74 -7.27 -3.84
N VAL A 171 -3.46 -8.36 -4.18
CA VAL A 171 -2.82 -9.67 -4.32
C VAL A 171 -1.78 -9.66 -5.44
N LEU A 172 -2.16 -9.27 -6.65
CA LEU A 172 -1.24 -9.23 -7.79
C LEU A 172 -0.03 -8.34 -7.52
N ARG A 173 -0.24 -7.18 -6.89
CA ARG A 173 0.84 -6.24 -6.57
C ARG A 173 1.84 -6.80 -5.56
N TRP A 174 1.41 -7.62 -4.60
CA TRP A 174 2.30 -8.22 -3.60
C TRP A 174 2.83 -9.60 -4.00
N THR A 175 2.32 -10.20 -5.05
CA THR A 175 2.71 -11.55 -5.47
C THR A 175 3.30 -11.57 -6.86
N LEU A 176 2.47 -11.59 -7.88
CA LEU A 176 2.85 -11.89 -9.25
C LEU A 176 3.55 -10.73 -9.97
N THR A 177 3.08 -9.49 -9.78
CA THR A 177 3.59 -8.32 -10.52
C THR A 177 5.10 -8.12 -10.39
N PRO A 178 5.72 -8.12 -9.18
CA PRO A 178 7.16 -7.94 -9.07
C PRO A 178 7.95 -9.10 -9.68
N ILE A 179 7.43 -10.31 -9.63
CA ILE A 179 8.09 -11.49 -10.22
C ILE A 179 8.07 -11.37 -11.75
N ILE A 180 6.88 -11.10 -12.33
CA ILE A 180 6.74 -10.94 -13.79
C ILE A 180 7.61 -9.78 -14.29
N LEU A 181 7.65 -8.65 -13.59
CA LEU A 181 8.44 -7.48 -14.00
C LEU A 181 9.90 -7.87 -14.30
N PHE A 182 10.51 -8.66 -13.43
CA PHE A 182 11.91 -9.09 -13.62
C PHE A 182 12.03 -10.30 -14.54
N ALA A 183 11.07 -11.23 -14.54
CA ALA A 183 11.07 -12.40 -15.42
C ALA A 183 10.84 -12.04 -16.90
N LEU A 184 10.18 -10.93 -17.18
CA LEU A 184 9.99 -10.44 -18.55
C LEU A 184 11.32 -10.05 -19.23
N LEU A 185 12.38 -9.71 -18.49
CA LEU A 185 13.66 -9.33 -19.09
C LEU A 185 14.33 -10.50 -19.83
N PRO A 186 14.60 -11.65 -19.18
CA PRO A 186 15.17 -12.79 -19.89
C PRO A 186 14.22 -13.34 -20.96
N LEU A 187 12.90 -13.30 -20.74
CA LEU A 187 11.93 -13.72 -21.74
C LEU A 187 11.98 -12.83 -23.00
N ASN A 188 11.98 -11.50 -22.84
CA ASN A 188 12.09 -10.58 -23.96
C ASN A 188 13.45 -10.71 -24.68
N LEU A 189 14.52 -11.00 -23.96
CA LEU A 189 15.83 -11.26 -24.56
C LEU A 189 15.77 -12.49 -25.45
N LEU A 190 15.22 -13.60 -24.98
CA LEU A 190 15.05 -14.82 -25.77
C LEU A 190 14.18 -14.58 -27.01
N LEU A 191 13.07 -13.85 -26.87
CA LEU A 191 12.19 -13.53 -27.99
C LEU A 191 12.84 -12.58 -28.99
N ALA A 192 13.65 -11.61 -28.57
CA ALA A 192 14.40 -10.73 -29.46
C ALA A 192 15.41 -11.51 -30.31
N CYS A 193 16.01 -12.57 -29.76
CA CYS A 193 16.92 -13.47 -30.52
C CYS A 193 16.22 -14.23 -31.67
N THR A 194 14.89 -14.30 -31.69
CA THR A 194 14.13 -14.89 -32.82
C THR A 194 14.06 -13.97 -34.05
N GLY A 195 14.61 -12.76 -33.99
CA GLY A 195 14.68 -11.81 -35.09
C GLY A 195 13.42 -10.99 -35.36
N HIS A 196 12.38 -11.09 -34.51
CA HIS A 196 11.18 -10.28 -34.65
C HIS A 196 11.40 -8.86 -34.09
N THR A 197 11.28 -7.86 -34.96
CA THR A 197 11.46 -6.42 -34.64
C THR A 197 10.64 -5.97 -33.43
N LEU A 198 9.41 -6.46 -33.27
CA LEU A 198 8.55 -6.11 -32.15
C LEU A 198 9.21 -6.41 -30.81
N TYR A 199 9.74 -7.61 -30.62
CA TYR A 199 10.38 -8.01 -29.36
C TYR A 199 11.68 -7.26 -29.12
N THR A 200 12.44 -6.94 -30.17
CA THR A 200 13.63 -6.09 -30.07
C THR A 200 13.27 -4.69 -29.56
N VAL A 201 12.20 -4.09 -30.08
CA VAL A 201 11.72 -2.78 -29.62
C VAL A 201 11.26 -2.85 -28.16
N ILE A 202 10.48 -3.87 -27.79
CA ILE A 202 10.02 -4.06 -26.41
C ILE A 202 11.23 -4.22 -25.46
N LEU A 203 12.22 -5.01 -25.84
CA LEU A 203 13.46 -5.19 -25.06
C LEU A 203 14.21 -3.86 -24.89
N ALA A 204 14.35 -3.08 -25.96
CA ALA A 204 15.02 -1.77 -25.91
C ALA A 204 14.30 -0.81 -24.96
N LEU A 205 12.96 -0.74 -25.01
CA LEU A 205 12.15 0.07 -24.11
C LEU A 205 12.28 -0.40 -22.64
N GLN A 206 12.31 -1.70 -22.41
CA GLN A 206 12.48 -2.28 -21.09
C GLN A 206 13.87 -1.97 -20.50
N LEU A 207 14.92 -2.11 -21.31
CA LEU A 207 16.29 -1.76 -20.90
C LEU A 207 16.42 -0.26 -20.62
N ALA A 208 15.83 0.59 -21.47
CA ALA A 208 15.78 2.03 -21.24
C ALA A 208 15.07 2.37 -19.91
N PHE A 209 13.96 1.72 -19.62
CA PHE A 209 13.25 1.89 -18.34
C PHE A 209 14.12 1.52 -17.13
N TYR A 210 14.83 0.38 -17.18
CA TYR A 210 15.72 -0.01 -16.09
C TYR A 210 16.93 0.91 -15.95
N LEU A 211 17.47 1.39 -17.09
CA LEU A 211 18.56 2.38 -17.09
C LEU A 211 18.11 3.71 -16.44
N LEU A 212 16.92 4.20 -16.81
CA LEU A 212 16.35 5.42 -16.19
C LEU A 212 16.15 5.23 -14.68
N GLY A 213 15.67 4.06 -14.25
CA GLY A 213 15.55 3.74 -12.84
C GLY A 213 16.90 3.72 -12.11
N TYR A 214 17.93 3.16 -12.73
CA TYR A 214 19.30 3.14 -12.18
C TYR A 214 19.91 4.54 -12.11
N LEU A 215 19.70 5.36 -13.14
CA LEU A 215 20.14 6.77 -13.12
C LEU A 215 19.42 7.56 -12.01
N GLY A 216 18.11 7.34 -11.85
CA GLY A 216 17.33 7.93 -10.76
C GLY A 216 17.87 7.54 -9.38
N TYR A 217 18.24 6.28 -9.18
CA TYR A 217 18.90 5.81 -7.95
C TYR A 217 20.23 6.50 -7.69
N LYS A 218 21.09 6.66 -8.73
CA LYS A 218 22.36 7.37 -8.58
C LYS A 218 22.16 8.85 -8.25
N MET A 219 21.18 9.49 -8.88
CA MET A 219 20.87 10.90 -8.60
C MET A 219 20.33 11.10 -7.19
N GLU A 220 19.45 10.20 -6.74
CA GLU A 220 18.94 10.23 -5.35
C GLU A 220 20.08 10.11 -4.33
N LYS A 221 21.03 9.22 -4.54
CA LYS A 221 22.24 9.11 -3.68
C LYS A 221 23.10 10.37 -3.63
N ARG A 222 23.04 11.20 -4.68
CA ARG A 222 23.76 12.49 -4.76
C ARG A 222 22.90 13.67 -4.35
N ASN A 223 21.70 13.42 -3.81
CA ASN A 223 20.70 14.45 -3.49
C ASN A 223 20.32 15.35 -4.68
N ILE A 224 20.47 14.85 -5.91
CA ILE A 224 20.08 15.57 -7.13
C ILE A 224 18.63 15.20 -7.45
N ARG A 225 17.76 16.20 -7.50
CA ARG A 225 16.31 16.02 -7.69
C ARG A 225 15.93 16.09 -9.17
N ASN A 226 15.46 14.99 -9.72
CA ASN A 226 14.86 14.95 -11.05
C ASN A 226 13.56 14.13 -10.98
N LYS A 227 12.41 14.81 -11.10
CA LYS A 227 11.09 14.17 -11.00
C LYS A 227 10.86 13.08 -12.05
N LEU A 228 11.39 13.26 -13.27
CA LEU A 228 11.25 12.30 -14.37
C LEU A 228 11.99 11.00 -14.09
N LEU A 229 13.22 11.08 -13.60
CA LEU A 229 14.03 9.89 -13.26
C LEU A 229 13.60 9.26 -11.92
N PHE A 230 12.98 10.04 -11.05
CA PHE A 230 12.49 9.55 -9.78
C PHE A 230 11.34 8.54 -9.95
N ILE A 231 10.44 8.73 -10.93
CA ILE A 231 9.29 7.84 -11.16
C ILE A 231 9.72 6.39 -11.46
N PRO A 232 10.55 6.11 -12.50
CA PRO A 232 11.02 4.75 -12.77
C PRO A 232 11.85 4.18 -11.63
N TYR A 233 12.69 5.01 -10.97
CA TYR A 233 13.44 4.59 -9.79
C TYR A 233 12.50 4.12 -8.66
N TYR A 234 11.52 4.94 -8.29
CA TYR A 234 10.60 4.61 -7.19
C TYR A 234 9.72 3.40 -7.52
N PHE A 235 9.32 3.24 -8.78
CA PHE A 235 8.59 2.07 -9.23
C PHE A 235 9.41 0.77 -9.05
N LEU A 236 10.67 0.77 -9.49
CA LEU A 236 11.58 -0.37 -9.28
C LEU A 236 11.86 -0.61 -7.81
N PHE A 237 12.11 0.45 -7.04
CA PHE A 237 12.30 0.41 -5.60
C PHE A 237 11.12 -0.28 -4.89
N MET A 238 9.88 0.06 -5.23
CA MET A 238 8.69 -0.57 -4.66
C MET A 238 8.64 -2.06 -4.96
N ASN A 239 8.90 -2.47 -6.20
CA ASN A 239 8.86 -3.89 -6.60
C ASN A 239 10.01 -4.71 -5.97
N ILE A 240 11.21 -4.15 -5.88
CA ILE A 240 12.34 -4.78 -5.18
C ILE A 240 12.02 -4.99 -3.70
N ASN A 241 11.37 -4.03 -3.06
CA ASN A 241 10.98 -4.15 -1.66
C ASN A 241 9.88 -5.19 -1.42
N VAL A 242 9.05 -5.48 -2.42
CA VAL A 242 8.15 -6.65 -2.34
C VAL A 242 8.97 -7.95 -2.30
N ILE A 243 9.95 -8.12 -3.17
CA ILE A 243 10.81 -9.31 -3.18
C ILE A 243 11.58 -9.44 -1.85
N ARG A 244 12.10 -8.34 -1.31
CA ARG A 244 12.73 -8.32 0.02
C ARG A 244 11.75 -8.68 1.12
N GLY A 245 10.47 -8.31 0.97
CA GLY A 245 9.39 -8.70 1.88
C GLY A 245 9.19 -10.22 1.97
N TYR A 246 9.33 -10.96 0.86
CA TYR A 246 9.34 -12.43 0.88
C TYR A 246 10.47 -12.97 1.77
N SER A 247 11.70 -12.49 1.54
CA SER A 247 12.86 -12.91 2.32
C SER A 247 12.72 -12.57 3.79
N TYR A 248 12.15 -11.40 4.09
CA TYR A 248 11.87 -10.98 5.46
C TYR A 248 10.86 -11.90 6.13
N LEU A 249 9.73 -12.17 5.48
CA LEU A 249 8.67 -13.04 6.03
C LEU A 249 9.17 -14.47 6.26
N ALA A 250 10.05 -14.99 5.39
CA ALA A 250 10.65 -16.31 5.55
C ALA A 250 11.57 -16.39 6.77
N LYS A 251 12.33 -15.31 7.07
CA LYS A 251 13.30 -15.26 8.17
C LYS A 251 12.67 -14.96 9.53
N HIS A 252 11.59 -14.20 9.59
CA HIS A 252 10.98 -13.69 10.83
C HIS A 252 9.59 -14.27 11.06
N LYS A 253 9.49 -15.60 11.02
CA LYS A 253 8.22 -16.29 11.33
C LYS A 253 7.85 -16.10 12.81
N GLY A 254 6.61 -15.67 13.06
CA GLY A 254 6.02 -15.66 14.40
C GLY A 254 6.27 -14.40 15.26
N THR A 255 6.92 -13.37 14.75
CA THR A 255 7.10 -12.11 15.49
C THR A 255 6.41 -10.95 14.78
N GLY A 256 5.39 -10.34 15.42
CA GLY A 256 4.79 -9.07 14.99
C GLY A 256 5.62 -7.84 15.39
N SER A 257 6.71 -8.04 16.12
CA SER A 257 7.60 -6.97 16.57
C SER A 257 8.47 -6.46 15.43
N TRP A 258 8.53 -5.14 15.28
CA TRP A 258 9.27 -4.46 14.21
C TRP A 258 9.97 -3.20 14.72
N GLU A 259 11.19 -2.98 14.26
CA GLU A 259 11.87 -1.71 14.48
C GLU A 259 11.13 -0.58 13.75
N LYS A 260 10.70 0.45 14.48
CA LYS A 260 10.00 1.60 13.88
C LYS A 260 10.94 2.39 12.98
N ALA A 261 10.51 2.67 11.75
CA ALA A 261 11.22 3.58 10.85
C ALA A 261 11.24 5.00 11.43
N LYS A 262 12.38 5.68 11.36
CA LYS A 262 12.52 7.06 11.81
C LYS A 262 11.81 8.01 10.85
N ARG A 263 11.16 9.02 11.40
CA ARG A 263 10.45 10.08 10.68
C ARG A 263 11.23 11.38 10.75
N GLY A 264 11.01 12.25 9.77
CA GLY A 264 11.47 13.63 9.86
C GLY A 264 10.80 14.31 11.06
N ALA A 265 11.53 15.19 11.75
CA ALA A 265 10.95 16.05 12.76
C ALA A 265 9.93 16.97 12.05
N GLY A 266 8.67 16.94 12.51
CA GLY A 266 7.64 17.88 12.10
C GLY A 266 7.81 19.21 12.78
#